data_ed16c93c60b0fb6d1188c741204b55b6
#
_entry.id   ed16c93c60b0fb6d1188c741204b55b6
#
_cell.length_a   1.000
_cell.length_b   1.000
_cell.length_c   1.000
_cell.angle_alpha   90.00
_cell.angle_beta   90.00
_cell.angle_gamma   90.00
#
_symmetry.space_group_name_H-M   'P 1'
#
loop_
_entity.id
_entity.type
_entity.pdbx_description
1 polymer ?
#
loop_
_entity_poly.entity_id
_entity_poly.type
_entity_poly.pdbx_seq_one_letter_code
_entity_poly.pdbx_strand_id
1 'polypeptide(L)'
;GSFTLKYVMYRADRTKKPKTNLPIYIIRKNHVCCDNPGCPKYNKIIETKNLDLSEKLWRKDSLYDIVIVIGYNDNPVIKGKGSAIFLHLSKRNIITTEGCVAIDKKNMINLLKYPIKKIKIY
;
A
#
# COMPACT_ATOMS: atom_id res chain seq x y z
N GLY A 1 -11.69 12.87 1.93
CA GLY A 1 -12.15 12.65 0.57
C GLY A 1 -12.31 11.17 0.20
N SER A 2 -12.82 10.92 -0.98
CA SER A 2 -12.99 9.57 -1.54
C SER A 2 -11.83 9.27 -2.49
N PHE A 3 -11.25 8.06 -2.39
CA PHE A 3 -10.10 7.65 -3.18
C PHE A 3 -10.35 6.27 -3.78
N THR A 4 -9.85 6.06 -5.00
CA THR A 4 -9.93 4.78 -5.67
C THR A 4 -8.94 3.80 -5.08
N LEU A 5 -9.38 2.56 -4.85
CA LEU A 5 -8.48 1.46 -4.53
C LEU A 5 -7.92 0.93 -5.84
N LYS A 6 -6.59 0.94 -6.00
CA LYS A 6 -5.95 0.65 -7.27
C LYS A 6 -5.59 -0.82 -7.44
N TYR A 7 -4.82 -1.37 -6.52
CA TYR A 7 -4.40 -2.76 -6.57
C TYR A 7 -3.89 -3.23 -5.20
N VAL A 8 -3.70 -4.53 -5.09
CA VAL A 8 -3.23 -5.19 -3.87
C VAL A 8 -1.81 -5.69 -4.09
N MET A 9 -0.97 -5.60 -3.07
CA MET A 9 0.31 -6.29 -3.02
C MET A 9 0.39 -7.12 -1.75
N TYR A 10 1.04 -8.29 -1.82
CA TYR A 10 1.11 -9.18 -0.66
C TYR A 10 2.44 -9.94 -0.61
N ARG A 11 2.79 -10.38 0.61
CA ARG A 11 3.97 -11.19 0.88
C ARG A 11 3.62 -12.67 0.71
N ALA A 12 3.95 -13.23 -0.44
CA ALA A 12 3.65 -14.64 -0.75
C ALA A 12 4.41 -15.62 0.15
N ASP A 13 5.51 -15.18 0.75
CA ASP A 13 6.29 -15.97 1.71
C ASP A 13 5.64 -16.02 3.11
N ARG A 14 4.65 -15.17 3.37
CA ARG A 14 4.02 -15.03 4.70
C ARG A 14 2.54 -15.30 4.72
N THR A 15 1.84 -15.12 3.61
CA THR A 15 0.39 -15.24 3.56
C THR A 15 -0.07 -15.87 2.25
N LYS A 16 -1.21 -16.54 2.29
CA LYS A 16 -1.86 -17.02 1.06
C LYS A 16 -2.32 -15.84 0.22
N LYS A 17 -2.40 -16.04 -1.10
CA LYS A 17 -2.94 -15.04 -2.01
C LYS A 17 -4.37 -14.69 -1.60
N PRO A 18 -4.66 -13.44 -1.20
CA PRO A 18 -6.02 -13.03 -0.87
C PRO A 18 -6.94 -13.11 -2.07
N LYS A 19 -8.21 -13.44 -1.82
CA LYS A 19 -9.26 -13.36 -2.83
C LYS A 19 -9.70 -11.92 -2.98
N THR A 20 -9.65 -11.38 -4.19
CA THR A 20 -10.02 -9.99 -4.45
C THR A 20 -10.37 -9.80 -5.93
N ASN A 21 -11.21 -8.80 -6.22
CA ASN A 21 -11.49 -8.36 -7.59
C ASN A 21 -10.49 -7.32 -8.10
N LEU A 22 -9.64 -6.79 -7.22
CA LEU A 22 -8.59 -5.86 -7.62
C LEU A 22 -7.42 -6.61 -8.25
N PRO A 23 -6.64 -5.96 -9.12
CA PRO A 23 -5.35 -6.51 -9.54
C PRO A 23 -4.50 -6.81 -8.32
N ILE A 24 -3.76 -7.91 -8.35
CA ILE A 24 -2.97 -8.34 -7.19
C ILE A 24 -1.57 -8.76 -7.65
N TYR A 25 -0.56 -8.34 -6.88
CA TYR A 25 0.85 -8.56 -7.18
C TYR A 25 1.60 -9.01 -5.94
N ILE A 26 2.71 -9.72 -6.16
CA ILE A 26 3.59 -10.18 -5.08
C ILE A 26 4.59 -9.08 -4.73
N ILE A 27 4.80 -8.83 -3.44
CA ILE A 27 5.85 -7.93 -2.96
C ILE A 27 7.19 -8.66 -3.03
N ARG A 28 8.19 -8.03 -3.63
CA ARG A 28 9.56 -8.52 -3.73
C ARG A 28 10.51 -7.68 -2.86
N LYS A 29 11.70 -8.23 -2.58
CA LYS A 29 12.68 -7.59 -1.69
C LYS A 29 13.12 -6.20 -2.13
N ASN A 30 13.07 -5.92 -3.41
CA ASN A 30 13.50 -4.65 -4.00
C ASN A 30 12.35 -3.71 -4.36
N HIS A 31 11.13 -4.02 -3.93
CA HIS A 31 9.99 -3.12 -4.12
C HIS A 31 10.04 -1.97 -3.12
N VAL A 32 9.92 -0.74 -3.64
CA VAL A 32 9.86 0.49 -2.85
C VAL A 32 8.83 1.43 -3.42
N CYS A 33 8.29 2.31 -2.58
CA CYS A 33 7.51 3.47 -3.03
C CYS A 33 8.39 4.71 -2.87
N CYS A 34 8.62 5.46 -3.94
CA CYS A 34 9.40 6.68 -3.88
C CYS A 34 8.62 7.74 -3.08
N ASP A 35 9.09 8.05 -1.90
CA ASP A 35 8.48 9.05 -1.00
C ASP A 35 9.31 10.32 -0.85
N ASN A 36 10.45 10.41 -1.53
CA ASN A 36 11.28 11.60 -1.55
C ASN A 36 10.87 12.48 -2.74
N PRO A 37 10.51 13.77 -2.51
CA PRO A 37 10.11 14.67 -3.60
C PRO A 37 11.15 14.83 -4.71
N GLY A 38 12.42 14.56 -4.42
CA GLY A 38 13.49 14.55 -5.43
C GLY A 38 13.51 13.33 -6.33
N CYS A 39 12.73 12.30 -6.03
CA CYS A 39 12.70 11.07 -6.81
C CYS A 39 11.88 11.26 -8.10
N PRO A 40 12.44 10.90 -9.30
CA PRO A 40 11.69 11.00 -10.56
C PRO A 40 10.43 10.14 -10.59
N LYS A 41 10.36 9.10 -9.78
CA LYS A 41 9.20 8.19 -9.66
C LYS A 41 8.41 8.42 -8.37
N TYR A 42 8.39 9.66 -7.87
CA TYR A 42 7.67 10.03 -6.65
C TYR A 42 6.25 9.45 -6.63
N ASN A 43 5.85 8.89 -5.50
CA ASN A 43 4.56 8.26 -5.27
C ASN A 43 4.26 7.06 -6.19
N LYS A 44 5.30 6.39 -6.69
CA LYS A 44 5.14 5.16 -7.48
C LYS A 44 5.89 4.01 -6.85
N ILE A 45 5.32 2.80 -6.97
CA ILE A 45 5.98 1.58 -6.52
C ILE A 45 6.84 1.06 -7.65
N ILE A 46 8.13 0.89 -7.38
CA ILE A 46 9.11 0.43 -8.35
C ILE A 46 10.01 -0.64 -7.73
N GLU A 47 10.69 -1.42 -8.59
CA GLU A 47 11.79 -2.27 -8.18
C GLU A 47 13.11 -1.51 -8.40
N THR A 48 13.95 -1.45 -7.36
CA THR A 48 15.23 -0.77 -7.45
C THR A 48 16.26 -1.37 -6.50
N LYS A 49 17.53 -1.24 -6.86
CA LYS A 49 18.64 -1.60 -5.97
C LYS A 49 18.96 -0.49 -4.97
N ASN A 50 18.55 0.74 -5.25
CA ASN A 50 18.75 1.89 -4.36
C ASN A 50 17.53 2.05 -3.46
N LEU A 51 17.64 1.58 -2.21
CA LEU A 51 16.56 1.57 -1.25
C LEU A 51 16.59 2.76 -0.27
N ASP A 52 17.60 3.64 -0.37
CA ASP A 52 17.89 4.61 0.69
C ASP A 52 16.91 5.77 0.77
N LEU A 53 16.25 6.14 -0.35
CA LEU A 53 15.40 7.32 -0.43
C LEU A 53 13.92 6.98 -0.53
N SER A 54 13.52 5.77 -0.15
CA SER A 54 12.19 5.29 -0.47
C SER A 54 11.57 4.46 0.65
N GLU A 55 10.23 4.43 0.69
CA GLU A 55 9.48 3.55 1.58
C GLU A 55 9.61 2.12 1.10
N LYS A 56 10.23 1.26 1.91
CA LYS A 56 10.43 -0.16 1.58
C LYS A 56 9.15 -0.94 1.84
N LEU A 57 8.71 -1.72 0.85
CA LEU A 57 7.55 -2.60 1.02
C LEU A 57 7.92 -3.92 1.67
N TRP A 58 9.15 -4.39 1.48
CA TRP A 58 9.64 -5.62 2.12
C TRP A 58 10.11 -5.31 3.53
N ARG A 59 9.24 -5.53 4.52
CA ARG A 59 9.48 -5.19 5.92
C ARG A 59 9.73 -6.44 6.77
N LYS A 60 10.43 -6.26 7.85
CA LYS A 60 10.63 -7.33 8.85
C LYS A 60 9.36 -7.59 9.67
N ASP A 61 8.59 -6.54 9.95
CA ASP A 61 7.30 -6.68 10.61
C ASP A 61 6.22 -7.14 9.64
N SER A 62 4.99 -7.31 10.12
CA SER A 62 3.86 -7.80 9.33
C SER A 62 2.99 -6.70 8.73
N LEU A 63 3.34 -5.44 8.89
CA LEU A 63 2.47 -4.33 8.50
C LEU A 63 2.13 -4.33 7.01
N TYR A 64 3.08 -4.73 6.15
CA TYR A 64 2.89 -4.75 4.69
C TYR A 64 2.77 -6.18 4.14
N ASP A 65 2.36 -7.13 4.96
CA ASP A 65 2.08 -8.48 4.46
C ASP A 65 0.95 -8.49 3.44
N ILE A 66 -0.02 -7.59 3.60
CA ILE A 66 -1.07 -7.29 2.62
C ILE A 66 -1.25 -5.77 2.59
N VAL A 67 -1.19 -5.18 1.40
CA VAL A 67 -1.29 -3.74 1.20
C VAL A 67 -2.28 -3.47 0.07
N ILE A 68 -3.18 -2.51 0.27
CA ILE A 68 -4.00 -1.97 -0.82
C ILE A 68 -3.45 -0.58 -1.16
N VAL A 69 -3.05 -0.40 -2.41
CA VAL A 69 -2.54 0.88 -2.89
C VAL A 69 -3.73 1.78 -3.21
N ILE A 70 -3.73 2.97 -2.62
CA ILE A 70 -4.79 3.95 -2.76
C ILE A 70 -4.39 4.98 -3.81
N GLY A 71 -5.33 5.35 -4.69
CA GLY A 71 -5.13 6.38 -5.70
C GLY A 71 -5.14 7.77 -5.10
N TYR A 72 -4.04 8.15 -4.47
CA TYR A 72 -3.82 9.45 -3.88
C TYR A 72 -2.56 10.07 -4.49
N ASN A 73 -2.66 11.32 -4.95
CA ASN A 73 -1.54 12.05 -5.56
C ASN A 73 -0.86 11.25 -6.69
N ASP A 74 -1.64 10.64 -7.58
CA ASP A 74 -1.09 9.80 -8.65
C ASP A 74 -1.44 10.27 -10.07
N ASN A 75 -2.42 11.17 -10.23
CA ASN A 75 -2.82 11.62 -11.57
C ASN A 75 -3.40 13.06 -11.52
N PRO A 76 -2.56 14.11 -11.75
CA PRO A 76 -1.11 14.04 -11.87
C PRO A 76 -0.41 13.89 -10.51
N VAL A 77 0.79 13.32 -10.52
CA VAL A 77 1.64 13.28 -9.33
C VAL A 77 2.23 14.66 -9.09
N ILE A 78 2.02 15.20 -7.89
CA ILE A 78 2.59 16.48 -7.46
C ILE A 78 3.58 16.21 -6.34
N LYS A 79 4.85 16.51 -6.57
CA LYS A 79 5.91 16.27 -5.59
C LYS A 79 5.67 17.08 -4.32
N GLY A 80 5.83 16.43 -3.16
CA GLY A 80 5.60 17.06 -1.87
C GLY A 80 4.16 17.07 -1.37
N LYS A 81 3.19 16.58 -2.15
CA LYS A 81 1.77 16.50 -1.76
C LYS A 81 1.40 15.20 -1.03
N GLY A 82 2.36 14.33 -0.78
CA GLY A 82 2.16 13.07 -0.10
C GLY A 82 2.38 11.86 -0.99
N SER A 83 2.85 10.78 -0.41
CA SER A 83 3.16 9.53 -1.11
C SER A 83 3.02 8.35 -0.16
N ALA A 84 3.15 7.14 -0.70
CA ALA A 84 3.08 5.89 0.07
C ALA A 84 1.79 5.79 0.91
N ILE A 85 0.66 6.22 0.34
CA ILE A 85 -0.64 6.14 1.01
C ILE A 85 -1.25 4.77 0.72
N PHE A 86 -1.25 3.93 1.75
CA PHE A 86 -1.71 2.55 1.67
C PHE A 86 -2.75 2.25 2.74
N LEU A 87 -3.61 1.27 2.46
CA LEU A 87 -4.33 0.53 3.49
C LEU A 87 -3.49 -0.70 3.80
N HIS A 88 -2.98 -0.83 5.02
CA HIS A 88 -2.08 -1.91 5.40
C HIS A 88 -2.51 -2.60 6.69
N LEU A 89 -1.78 -3.64 7.10
CA LEU A 89 -2.12 -4.39 8.29
C LEU A 89 -1.70 -3.67 9.56
N SER A 90 -2.44 -3.94 10.64
CA SER A 90 -2.06 -3.57 11.98
C SER A 90 -2.22 -4.77 12.91
N LYS A 91 -1.57 -4.72 14.07
CA LYS A 91 -1.74 -5.74 15.11
C LYS A 91 -3.00 -5.51 15.95
N ARG A 92 -3.65 -4.37 15.80
CA ARG A 92 -4.84 -3.95 16.54
C ARG A 92 -5.92 -3.51 15.56
N ASN A 93 -7.07 -3.10 16.07
CA ASN A 93 -8.14 -2.49 15.26
C ASN A 93 -7.61 -1.25 14.51
N ILE A 94 -8.46 -0.63 13.73
CA ILE A 94 -8.08 0.49 12.83
C ILE A 94 -7.23 1.53 13.56
N ILE A 95 -6.03 1.80 13.03
CA ILE A 95 -5.13 2.84 13.52
C ILE A 95 -4.75 3.71 12.33
N THR A 96 -4.88 5.03 12.48
CA THR A 96 -4.41 5.99 11.49
C THR A 96 -2.98 6.39 11.81
N THR A 97 -2.06 6.24 10.83
CA THR A 97 -0.65 6.60 11.00
C THR A 97 -0.17 7.37 9.77
N GLU A 98 0.38 8.57 9.97
CA GLU A 98 1.04 9.38 8.95
C GLU A 98 0.41 9.30 7.54
N GLY A 99 -0.91 9.43 7.46
CA GLY A 99 -1.65 9.36 6.20
C GLY A 99 -2.05 7.97 5.73
N CYS A 100 -1.56 6.91 6.35
CA CYS A 100 -1.98 5.55 6.06
C CYS A 100 -3.08 5.08 7.00
N VAL A 101 -3.92 4.17 6.52
CA VAL A 101 -4.95 3.52 7.32
C VAL A 101 -4.54 2.07 7.53
N ALA A 102 -4.68 1.58 8.78
CA ALA A 102 -4.30 0.23 9.13
C ALA A 102 -5.48 -0.54 9.69
N ILE A 103 -5.65 -1.80 9.26
CA ILE A 103 -6.66 -2.72 9.78
C ILE A 103 -6.01 -4.07 10.07
N ASP A 104 -6.65 -4.88 10.92
CA ASP A 104 -6.11 -6.19 11.22
C ASP A 104 -6.25 -7.15 10.04
N LYS A 105 -5.44 -8.22 10.04
CA LYS A 105 -5.36 -9.16 8.91
C LYS A 105 -6.70 -9.81 8.59
N LYS A 106 -7.45 -10.23 9.60
CA LYS A 106 -8.75 -10.89 9.42
C LYS A 106 -9.73 -9.97 8.68
N ASN A 107 -9.80 -8.71 9.10
CA ASN A 107 -10.67 -7.73 8.46
C ASN A 107 -10.19 -7.36 7.07
N MET A 108 -8.87 -7.28 6.86
CA MET A 108 -8.30 -7.05 5.52
C MET A 108 -8.71 -8.15 4.56
N ILE A 109 -8.57 -9.41 4.94
CA ILE A 109 -8.93 -10.56 4.09
C ILE A 109 -10.42 -10.54 3.78
N ASN A 110 -11.26 -10.27 4.78
CA ASN A 110 -12.71 -10.18 4.58
C ASN A 110 -13.08 -9.03 3.65
N LEU A 111 -12.47 -7.87 3.84
CA LEU A 111 -12.70 -6.68 3.00
C LEU A 111 -12.41 -6.98 1.53
N LEU A 112 -11.32 -7.66 1.24
CA LEU A 112 -10.88 -7.95 -0.13
C LEU A 112 -11.80 -8.89 -0.89
N LYS A 113 -12.63 -9.69 -0.19
CA LYS A 113 -13.59 -10.59 -0.82
C LYS A 113 -14.75 -9.85 -1.50
N TYR A 114 -15.00 -8.61 -1.12
CA TYR A 114 -16.08 -7.80 -1.69
C TYR A 114 -15.57 -6.98 -2.86
N PRO A 115 -16.44 -6.61 -3.85
CA PRO A 115 -16.02 -5.81 -5.01
C PRO A 115 -15.86 -4.33 -4.63
N ILE A 116 -14.90 -4.03 -3.76
CA ILE A 116 -14.65 -2.68 -3.27
C ILE A 116 -13.74 -1.95 -4.26
N LYS A 117 -14.14 -0.72 -4.64
CA LYS A 117 -13.40 0.11 -5.60
C LYS A 117 -12.92 1.43 -5.01
N LYS A 118 -13.52 1.88 -3.92
CA LYS A 118 -13.22 3.19 -3.33
C LYS A 118 -13.17 3.12 -1.81
N ILE A 119 -12.37 4.00 -1.23
CA ILE A 119 -12.31 4.23 0.20
C ILE A 119 -12.57 5.71 0.48
N LYS A 120 -13.28 5.99 1.56
CA LYS A 120 -13.52 7.36 2.02
C LYS A 120 -12.73 7.59 3.30
N ILE A 121 -11.91 8.62 3.28
CA ILE A 121 -11.09 9.02 4.44
C ILE A 121 -11.59 10.36 4.93
N TYR A 122 -11.96 10.40 6.19
CA TYR A 122 -12.48 11.60 6.85
C TYR A 122 -11.37 12.40 7.53
#